data_341c239d7a736b77a55d7625cd40e8b8
#
_entry.id   341c239d7a736b77a55d7625cd40e8b8
#
_cell.length_a   1.000
_cell.length_b   1.000
_cell.length_c   1.000
_cell.angle_alpha   90.00
_cell.angle_beta   90.00
_cell.angle_gamma   90.00
#
_symmetry.space_group_name_H-M   'P 1'
#
loop_
_entity.id
_entity.type
_entity.pdbx_description
1 polymer ?
#
loop_
_entity_poly.entity_id
_entity_poly.type
_entity_poly.pdbx_seq_one_letter_code
_entity_poly.pdbx_strand_id
1 'polypeptide(L)'
;MIISLTLLILSLVALYIGAGWLVQGSSALALKAKISPLVVGLTIVAFGTSAPELVVSLNATLSGQGDIAIGNIVGSNIFNIGVILGVSATICPLQVKKQLLRIDIPVMLAATVLFTILFWNGTLGRTEGLFFLTGIIIYTIFSLFYSRKHGTEGPSQELEEQPKHWAVDTLAIVGGLVVLVFASRLLVDNAVSIAKELGVSEAVIGLTIVAAGTSMPELATSIVAAYKRKTDIAIGNIVGSNLFNILTIAGSCSLIHPIEAKNVNYIDLLVMLGISVLLLPLVKSGQKISRTEGFVLILFYVIYMFWLLRDTL
;
A
#
# COMPACT_ATOMS: atom_id res chain seq x y z
N MET A 1 24.14 -5.01 18.39
CA MET A 1 24.33 -3.96 17.38
C MET A 1 24.90 -4.45 16.03
N ILE A 2 26.14 -5.03 15.91
CA ILE A 2 26.74 -5.46 14.62
C ILE A 2 25.86 -6.49 13.88
N ILE A 3 25.41 -7.53 14.58
CA ILE A 3 24.54 -8.57 13.99
C ILE A 3 23.24 -7.96 13.48
N SER A 4 22.58 -7.12 14.28
CA SER A 4 21.32 -6.46 13.89
C SER A 4 21.53 -5.54 12.67
N LEU A 5 22.65 -4.82 12.57
CA LEU A 5 22.99 -4.00 11.42
C LEU A 5 23.22 -4.86 10.17
N THR A 6 23.93 -5.98 10.31
CA THR A 6 24.16 -6.92 9.19
C THR A 6 22.83 -7.50 8.70
N LEU A 7 21.95 -7.94 9.59
CA LEU A 7 20.64 -8.48 9.25
C LEU A 7 19.74 -7.41 8.62
N LEU A 8 19.81 -6.17 9.08
CA LEU A 8 19.09 -5.04 8.48
C LEU A 8 19.53 -4.80 7.04
N ILE A 9 20.84 -4.81 6.76
CA ILE A 9 21.36 -4.66 5.39
C ILE A 9 20.93 -5.85 4.51
N LEU A 10 21.03 -7.08 5.02
CA LEU A 10 20.59 -8.27 4.30
C LEU A 10 19.09 -8.24 3.99
N SER A 11 18.26 -7.73 4.92
CA SER A 11 16.83 -7.60 4.69
C SER A 11 16.50 -6.56 3.60
N LEU A 12 17.24 -5.45 3.53
CA LEU A 12 17.09 -4.48 2.43
C LEU A 12 17.45 -5.09 1.07
N VAL A 13 18.49 -5.90 1.00
CA VAL A 13 18.87 -6.63 -0.23
C VAL A 13 17.77 -7.63 -0.59
N ALA A 14 17.27 -8.38 0.39
CA ALA A 14 16.20 -9.34 0.16
C ALA A 14 14.89 -8.66 -0.30
N LEU A 15 14.52 -7.51 0.28
CA LEU A 15 13.38 -6.68 -0.17
C LEU A 15 13.55 -6.27 -1.64
N TYR A 16 14.74 -5.81 -2.04
CA TYR A 16 15.02 -5.45 -3.42
C TYR A 16 14.86 -6.63 -4.39
N ILE A 17 15.38 -7.81 -4.02
CA ILE A 17 15.29 -9.03 -4.82
C ILE A 17 13.84 -9.50 -4.93
N GLY A 18 13.12 -9.59 -3.79
CA GLY A 18 11.72 -10.01 -3.75
C GLY A 18 10.80 -9.08 -4.56
N ALA A 19 10.99 -7.77 -4.42
CA ALA A 19 10.29 -6.78 -5.21
C ALA A 19 10.60 -6.91 -6.71
N GLY A 20 11.86 -7.20 -7.06
CA GLY A 20 12.29 -7.45 -8.43
C GLY A 20 11.56 -8.63 -9.07
N TRP A 21 11.42 -9.75 -8.34
CA TRP A 21 10.70 -10.94 -8.80
C TRP A 21 9.19 -10.66 -8.92
N LEU A 22 8.60 -10.01 -7.92
CA LEU A 22 7.17 -9.66 -7.94
C LEU A 22 6.83 -8.76 -9.13
N VAL A 23 7.59 -7.68 -9.34
CA VAL A 23 7.36 -6.74 -10.45
C VAL A 23 7.54 -7.41 -11.81
N GLN A 24 8.55 -8.27 -11.97
CA GLN A 24 8.80 -8.99 -13.21
C GLN A 24 7.70 -10.01 -13.50
N GLY A 25 7.37 -10.86 -12.52
CA GLY A 25 6.31 -11.86 -12.66
C GLY A 25 4.95 -11.23 -12.94
N SER A 26 4.62 -10.13 -12.24
CA SER A 26 3.37 -9.39 -12.43
C SER A 26 3.27 -8.74 -13.81
N SER A 27 4.38 -8.18 -14.33
CA SER A 27 4.42 -7.64 -15.70
C SER A 27 4.19 -8.72 -16.75
N ALA A 28 4.85 -9.87 -16.61
CA ALA A 28 4.71 -11.00 -17.52
C ALA A 28 3.29 -11.60 -17.49
N LEU A 29 2.71 -11.71 -16.28
CA LEU A 29 1.34 -12.16 -16.09
C LEU A 29 0.33 -11.22 -16.77
N ALA A 30 0.52 -9.90 -16.62
CA ALA A 30 -0.34 -8.89 -17.27
C ALA A 30 -0.42 -9.10 -18.78
N LEU A 31 0.75 -9.28 -19.43
CA LEU A 31 0.83 -9.52 -20.87
C LEU A 31 0.10 -10.80 -21.29
N LYS A 32 0.37 -11.92 -20.58
CA LYS A 32 -0.22 -13.22 -20.91
C LYS A 32 -1.73 -13.26 -20.69
N ALA A 33 -2.21 -12.63 -19.63
CA ALA A 33 -3.62 -12.54 -19.32
C ALA A 33 -4.37 -11.49 -20.16
N LYS A 34 -3.65 -10.71 -20.98
CA LYS A 34 -4.18 -9.60 -21.79
C LYS A 34 -4.92 -8.57 -20.92
N ILE A 35 -4.38 -8.28 -19.76
CA ILE A 35 -4.86 -7.23 -18.85
C ILE A 35 -3.78 -6.16 -18.69
N SER A 36 -4.17 -4.93 -18.31
CA SER A 36 -3.20 -3.86 -18.17
C SER A 36 -2.29 -4.09 -16.94
N PRO A 37 -0.99 -3.72 -17.01
CA PRO A 37 -0.12 -3.75 -15.84
C PRO A 37 -0.65 -2.94 -14.65
N LEU A 38 -1.40 -1.87 -14.92
CA LEU A 38 -2.11 -1.09 -13.91
C LEU A 38 -3.07 -1.95 -13.09
N VAL A 39 -3.92 -2.76 -13.76
CA VAL A 39 -4.89 -3.62 -13.06
C VAL A 39 -4.21 -4.74 -12.29
N VAL A 40 -3.10 -5.28 -12.78
CA VAL A 40 -2.29 -6.24 -12.00
C VAL A 40 -1.70 -5.58 -10.75
N GLY A 41 -1.23 -4.33 -10.87
CA GLY A 41 -0.79 -3.52 -9.74
C GLY A 41 -1.91 -3.29 -8.72
N LEU A 42 -3.09 -2.84 -9.19
CA LEU A 42 -4.27 -2.57 -8.37
C LEU A 42 -4.86 -3.82 -7.66
N THR A 43 -4.54 -5.01 -8.14
CA THR A 43 -5.14 -6.26 -7.64
C THR A 43 -4.09 -7.20 -7.05
N ILE A 44 -3.40 -7.99 -7.88
CA ILE A 44 -2.51 -9.06 -7.44
C ILE A 44 -1.35 -8.54 -6.61
N VAL A 45 -0.71 -7.45 -7.07
CA VAL A 45 0.45 -6.88 -6.36
C VAL A 45 -0.01 -6.26 -5.04
N ALA A 46 -1.03 -5.39 -5.08
CA ALA A 46 -1.56 -4.74 -3.90
C ALA A 46 -2.09 -5.74 -2.86
N PHE A 47 -2.87 -6.75 -3.28
CA PHE A 47 -3.33 -7.82 -2.40
C PHE A 47 -2.17 -8.55 -1.72
N GLY A 48 -1.15 -8.89 -2.49
CA GLY A 48 -0.03 -9.68 -1.97
C GLY A 48 0.86 -8.89 -1.01
N THR A 49 1.13 -7.63 -1.33
CA THR A 49 1.98 -6.77 -0.47
C THR A 49 1.26 -6.34 0.80
N SER A 50 -0.07 -6.11 0.76
CA SER A 50 -0.88 -5.75 1.94
C SER A 50 -1.33 -6.95 2.79
N ALA A 51 -0.84 -8.17 2.51
CA ALA A 51 -1.13 -9.33 3.34
C ALA A 51 -0.62 -9.19 4.80
N PRO A 52 0.55 -8.61 5.09
CA PRO A 52 0.99 -8.35 6.46
C PRO A 52 0.02 -7.44 7.22
N GLU A 53 -0.45 -6.37 6.59
CA GLU A 53 -1.44 -5.46 7.19
C GLU A 53 -2.73 -6.18 7.57
N LEU A 54 -3.22 -7.08 6.69
CA LEU A 54 -4.40 -7.89 6.98
C LEU A 54 -4.17 -8.77 8.21
N VAL A 55 -3.03 -9.45 8.29
CA VAL A 55 -2.70 -10.32 9.43
C VAL A 55 -2.61 -9.53 10.73
N VAL A 56 -1.93 -8.38 10.72
CA VAL A 56 -1.80 -7.51 11.90
C VAL A 56 -3.15 -6.99 12.35
N SER A 57 -3.95 -6.42 11.43
CA SER A 57 -5.27 -5.85 11.76
C SER A 57 -6.24 -6.94 12.24
N LEU A 58 -6.20 -8.13 11.63
CA LEU A 58 -7.07 -9.24 12.04
C LEU A 58 -6.71 -9.75 13.43
N ASN A 59 -5.42 -9.93 13.72
CA ASN A 59 -4.95 -10.34 15.05
C ASN A 59 -5.31 -9.30 16.11
N ALA A 60 -5.14 -8.02 15.83
CA ALA A 60 -5.52 -6.92 16.71
C ALA A 60 -7.03 -6.93 16.98
N THR A 61 -7.85 -7.10 15.92
CA THR A 61 -9.31 -7.19 16.03
C THR A 61 -9.75 -8.36 16.90
N LEU A 62 -9.21 -9.56 16.67
CA LEU A 62 -9.53 -10.77 17.44
C LEU A 62 -9.08 -10.67 18.90
N SER A 63 -8.05 -9.87 19.18
CA SER A 63 -7.54 -9.59 20.53
C SER A 63 -8.27 -8.42 21.22
N GLY A 64 -9.31 -7.85 20.62
CA GLY A 64 -10.04 -6.70 21.16
C GLY A 64 -9.26 -5.38 21.12
N GLN A 65 -8.20 -5.29 20.33
CA GLN A 65 -7.34 -4.13 20.17
C GLN A 65 -7.76 -3.31 18.93
N GLY A 66 -8.99 -2.83 18.90
CA GLY A 66 -9.57 -2.13 17.77
C GLY A 66 -8.79 -0.86 17.36
N ASP A 67 -8.24 -0.14 18.34
CA ASP A 67 -7.42 1.05 18.08
C ASP A 67 -6.18 0.71 17.22
N ILE A 68 -5.54 -0.45 17.47
CA ILE A 68 -4.41 -0.92 16.66
C ILE A 68 -4.86 -1.31 15.25
N ALA A 69 -5.99 -2.02 15.14
CA ALA A 69 -6.50 -2.43 13.83
C ALA A 69 -6.83 -1.22 12.94
N ILE A 70 -7.55 -0.24 13.48
CA ILE A 70 -7.91 0.98 12.74
C ILE A 70 -6.67 1.85 12.50
N GLY A 71 -5.79 1.99 13.50
CA GLY A 71 -4.53 2.74 13.35
C GLY A 71 -3.65 2.18 12.23
N ASN A 72 -3.56 0.85 12.10
CA ASN A 72 -2.84 0.21 11.01
C ASN A 72 -3.49 0.52 9.63
N ILE A 73 -4.82 0.42 9.52
CA ILE A 73 -5.55 0.72 8.28
C ILE A 73 -5.34 2.19 7.87
N VAL A 74 -5.59 3.12 8.77
CA VAL A 74 -5.49 4.57 8.51
C VAL A 74 -4.04 4.97 8.25
N GLY A 75 -3.12 4.52 9.10
CA GLY A 75 -1.69 4.82 9.00
C GLY A 75 -1.07 4.32 7.70
N SER A 76 -1.36 3.07 7.29
CA SER A 76 -0.88 2.52 6.01
C SER A 76 -1.43 3.29 4.81
N ASN A 77 -2.68 3.75 4.84
CA ASN A 77 -3.23 4.58 3.75
C ASN A 77 -2.52 5.95 3.64
N ILE A 78 -2.25 6.60 4.76
CA ILE A 78 -1.49 7.85 4.80
C ILE A 78 -0.05 7.62 4.32
N PHE A 79 0.59 6.54 4.78
CA PHE A 79 1.96 6.18 4.41
C PHE A 79 2.08 5.86 2.92
N ASN A 80 1.13 5.11 2.37
CA ASN A 80 1.10 4.75 0.95
C ASN A 80 1.08 5.99 0.04
N ILE A 81 0.25 7.00 0.35
CA ILE A 81 0.17 8.22 -0.46
C ILE A 81 1.32 9.17 -0.11
N GLY A 82 1.58 9.42 1.17
CA GLY A 82 2.58 10.38 1.60
C GLY A 82 4.01 9.94 1.29
N VAL A 83 4.35 8.70 1.64
CA VAL A 83 5.72 8.19 1.52
C VAL A 83 5.91 7.37 0.26
N ILE A 84 5.12 6.31 0.06
CA ILE A 84 5.40 5.36 -1.04
C ILE A 84 5.18 6.03 -2.39
N LEU A 85 4.07 6.71 -2.59
CA LEU A 85 3.81 7.46 -3.81
C LEU A 85 4.81 8.61 -3.98
N GLY A 86 5.08 9.35 -2.89
CA GLY A 86 6.02 10.45 -2.88
C GLY A 86 7.43 10.03 -3.30
N VAL A 87 7.98 8.98 -2.68
CA VAL A 87 9.32 8.44 -3.00
C VAL A 87 9.34 7.87 -4.42
N SER A 88 8.33 7.10 -4.81
CA SER A 88 8.26 6.51 -6.16
C SER A 88 8.24 7.59 -7.24
N ALA A 89 7.46 8.66 -7.07
CA ALA A 89 7.39 9.79 -8.00
C ALA A 89 8.70 10.60 -8.05
N THR A 90 9.41 10.71 -6.92
CA THR A 90 10.71 11.37 -6.85
C THR A 90 11.78 10.60 -7.64
N ILE A 91 11.77 9.27 -7.57
CA ILE A 91 12.66 8.40 -8.35
C ILE A 91 12.35 8.51 -9.85
N CYS A 92 11.10 8.32 -10.22
CA CYS A 92 10.63 8.36 -11.60
C CYS A 92 9.24 9.01 -11.65
N PRO A 93 9.02 10.09 -12.43
CA PRO A 93 7.69 10.64 -12.60
C PRO A 93 6.70 9.56 -13.06
N LEU A 94 5.62 9.40 -12.30
CA LEU A 94 4.65 8.34 -12.52
C LEU A 94 3.59 8.79 -13.53
N GLN A 95 3.54 8.12 -14.66
CA GLN A 95 2.49 8.39 -15.68
C GLN A 95 1.14 7.90 -15.16
N VAL A 96 0.10 8.71 -15.39
CA VAL A 96 -1.25 8.40 -14.93
C VAL A 96 -2.16 8.13 -16.12
N LYS A 97 -2.64 6.88 -16.21
CA LYS A 97 -3.61 6.48 -17.22
C LYS A 97 -4.99 7.07 -16.95
N LYS A 98 -5.77 7.25 -18.02
CA LYS A 98 -7.16 7.75 -17.94
C LYS A 98 -8.04 6.89 -17.01
N GLN A 99 -7.85 5.56 -17.01
CA GLN A 99 -8.55 4.65 -16.12
C GLN A 99 -8.31 5.04 -14.67
N LEU A 100 -7.04 5.19 -14.26
CA LEU A 100 -6.66 5.55 -12.90
C LEU A 100 -7.30 6.88 -12.45
N LEU A 101 -7.24 7.90 -13.34
CA LEU A 101 -7.80 9.24 -13.05
C LEU A 101 -9.33 9.24 -12.95
N ARG A 102 -10.01 8.49 -13.84
CA ARG A 102 -11.46 8.56 -13.98
C ARG A 102 -12.23 7.51 -13.17
N ILE A 103 -11.56 6.43 -12.76
CA ILE A 103 -12.20 5.29 -12.12
C ILE A 103 -11.51 4.99 -10.78
N ASP A 104 -10.23 4.60 -10.80
CA ASP A 104 -9.60 3.97 -9.64
C ASP A 104 -9.38 4.96 -8.48
N ILE A 105 -8.87 6.17 -8.76
CA ILE A 105 -8.72 7.22 -7.73
C ILE A 105 -10.07 7.71 -7.20
N PRO A 106 -11.10 8.00 -8.03
CA PRO A 106 -12.43 8.30 -7.54
C PRO A 106 -13.05 7.19 -6.67
N VAL A 107 -12.87 5.92 -7.03
CA VAL A 107 -13.35 4.79 -6.22
C VAL A 107 -12.59 4.72 -4.89
N MET A 108 -11.26 4.88 -4.90
CA MET A 108 -10.45 4.94 -3.68
C MET A 108 -10.90 6.09 -2.77
N LEU A 109 -11.12 7.27 -3.34
CA LEU A 109 -11.61 8.42 -2.57
C LEU A 109 -13.01 8.19 -2.01
N ALA A 110 -13.92 7.62 -2.80
CA ALA A 110 -15.26 7.26 -2.32
C ALA A 110 -15.21 6.25 -1.18
N ALA A 111 -14.33 5.23 -1.28
CA ALA A 111 -14.10 4.27 -0.21
C ALA A 111 -13.55 4.95 1.06
N THR A 112 -12.60 5.88 0.92
CA THR A 112 -12.02 6.65 2.04
C THR A 112 -13.07 7.52 2.72
N VAL A 113 -13.88 8.25 1.95
CA VAL A 113 -14.99 9.07 2.48
C VAL A 113 -15.99 8.20 3.23
N LEU A 114 -16.40 7.10 2.60
CA LEU A 114 -17.38 6.19 3.18
C LEU A 114 -16.87 5.54 4.46
N PHE A 115 -15.62 5.10 4.49
CA PHE A 115 -14.97 4.59 5.69
C PHE A 115 -14.97 5.65 6.80
N THR A 116 -14.57 6.88 6.48
CA THR A 116 -14.54 7.98 7.44
C THR A 116 -15.93 8.26 8.02
N ILE A 117 -16.97 8.27 7.19
CA ILE A 117 -18.37 8.51 7.64
C ILE A 117 -18.87 7.35 8.51
N LEU A 118 -18.69 6.10 8.07
CA LEU A 118 -19.19 4.92 8.77
C LEU A 118 -18.46 4.67 10.09
N PHE A 119 -17.18 5.00 10.14
CA PHE A 119 -16.36 4.87 11.35
C PHE A 119 -16.46 6.10 12.29
N TRP A 120 -17.20 7.14 11.93
CA TRP A 120 -17.24 8.41 12.70
C TRP A 120 -17.65 8.24 14.16
N ASN A 121 -18.44 7.24 14.49
CA ASN A 121 -18.84 6.90 15.85
C ASN A 121 -17.81 6.03 16.62
N GLY A 122 -16.64 5.75 16.03
CA GLY A 122 -15.59 4.91 16.61
C GLY A 122 -15.85 3.41 16.52
N THR A 123 -16.85 2.97 15.73
CA THR A 123 -17.20 1.56 15.58
C THR A 123 -17.41 1.17 14.12
N LEU A 124 -17.00 -0.04 13.76
CA LEU A 124 -17.36 -0.69 12.49
C LEU A 124 -18.00 -2.04 12.80
N GLY A 125 -19.24 -2.20 12.42
CA GLY A 125 -19.99 -3.43 12.61
C GLY A 125 -19.87 -4.41 11.43
N ARG A 126 -20.54 -5.55 11.57
CA ARG A 126 -20.55 -6.58 10.52
C ARG A 126 -21.22 -6.14 9.24
N THR A 127 -22.20 -5.26 9.32
CA THR A 127 -22.94 -4.73 8.16
C THR A 127 -22.03 -3.89 7.28
N GLU A 128 -21.26 -2.98 7.90
CA GLU A 128 -20.26 -2.17 7.24
C GLU A 128 -19.15 -3.07 6.65
N GLY A 129 -18.74 -4.12 7.37
CA GLY A 129 -17.79 -5.11 6.90
C GLY A 129 -18.24 -5.83 5.65
N LEU A 130 -19.47 -6.31 5.62
CA LEU A 130 -20.06 -6.96 4.44
C LEU A 130 -20.16 -5.98 3.26
N PHE A 131 -20.53 -4.73 3.53
CA PHE A 131 -20.61 -3.70 2.51
C PHE A 131 -19.24 -3.43 1.87
N PHE A 132 -18.18 -3.28 2.65
CA PHE A 132 -16.82 -3.08 2.15
C PHE A 132 -16.31 -4.26 1.34
N LEU A 133 -16.50 -5.50 1.83
CA LEU A 133 -16.09 -6.70 1.10
C LEU A 133 -16.86 -6.87 -0.22
N THR A 134 -18.13 -6.55 -0.25
CA THR A 134 -18.90 -6.54 -1.49
C THR A 134 -18.34 -5.50 -2.46
N GLY A 135 -17.97 -4.32 -1.95
CA GLY A 135 -17.36 -3.24 -2.73
C GLY A 135 -16.06 -3.66 -3.43
N ILE A 136 -15.13 -4.33 -2.72
CA ILE A 136 -13.88 -4.78 -3.35
C ILE A 136 -14.10 -5.87 -4.40
N ILE A 137 -15.04 -6.78 -4.18
CA ILE A 137 -15.39 -7.82 -5.16
C ILE A 137 -15.93 -7.17 -6.43
N ILE A 138 -16.91 -6.27 -6.31
CA ILE A 138 -17.50 -5.55 -7.45
C ILE A 138 -16.42 -4.75 -8.18
N TYR A 139 -15.59 -4.00 -7.45
CA TYR A 139 -14.52 -3.21 -8.04
C TYR A 139 -13.50 -4.07 -8.79
N THR A 140 -13.08 -5.19 -8.19
CA THR A 140 -12.10 -6.09 -8.81
C THR A 140 -12.64 -6.70 -10.11
N ILE A 141 -13.88 -7.20 -10.08
CA ILE A 141 -14.55 -7.75 -11.26
C ILE A 141 -14.67 -6.67 -12.34
N PHE A 142 -15.15 -5.49 -11.98
CA PHE A 142 -15.29 -4.36 -12.91
C PHE A 142 -13.95 -3.97 -13.53
N SER A 143 -12.90 -3.81 -12.72
CA SER A 143 -11.56 -3.40 -13.18
C SER A 143 -10.96 -4.42 -14.17
N LEU A 144 -11.13 -5.73 -13.90
CA LEU A 144 -10.70 -6.80 -14.81
C LEU A 144 -11.47 -6.78 -16.14
N PHE A 145 -12.80 -6.63 -16.11
CA PHE A 145 -13.61 -6.54 -17.33
C PHE A 145 -13.30 -5.27 -18.13
N TYR A 146 -13.16 -4.14 -17.44
CA TYR A 146 -12.82 -2.87 -18.07
C TYR A 146 -11.47 -2.97 -18.81
N SER A 147 -10.45 -3.52 -18.14
CA SER A 147 -9.13 -3.72 -18.72
C SER A 147 -9.15 -4.61 -19.96
N ARG A 148 -9.89 -5.71 -19.93
CA ARG A 148 -10.01 -6.62 -21.09
C ARG A 148 -10.72 -5.96 -22.29
N LYS A 149 -11.73 -5.12 -22.00
CA LYS A 149 -12.52 -4.46 -23.06
C LYS A 149 -11.78 -3.34 -23.76
N HIS A 150 -10.99 -2.55 -23.02
CA HIS A 150 -10.32 -1.36 -23.54
C HIS A 150 -8.87 -1.61 -23.95
N GLY A 151 -8.36 -2.82 -23.74
CA GLY A 151 -6.98 -3.20 -24.05
C GLY A 151 -5.94 -2.47 -23.21
N THR A 152 -4.67 -2.67 -23.58
CA THR A 152 -3.56 -1.89 -23.04
C THR A 152 -3.49 -0.59 -23.82
N GLU A 153 -4.15 0.50 -23.39
CA GLU A 153 -3.97 1.82 -23.99
C GLU A 153 -2.53 2.30 -23.75
N GLY A 154 -1.81 2.47 -24.81
CA GLY A 154 -0.45 3.02 -24.86
C GLY A 154 0.58 2.01 -25.38
N PRO A 155 1.66 2.51 -26.00
CA PRO A 155 2.76 1.65 -26.40
C PRO A 155 3.30 0.99 -25.12
N SER A 156 3.13 -0.32 -25.05
CA SER A 156 3.96 -1.16 -24.21
C SER A 156 5.41 -0.90 -24.63
N GLN A 157 6.07 0.07 -23.96
CA GLN A 157 7.50 0.21 -24.12
C GLN A 157 8.09 -1.17 -23.81
N GLU A 158 8.43 -1.86 -24.89
CA GLU A 158 9.34 -2.96 -25.00
C GLU A 158 9.46 -3.85 -23.75
N LEU A 159 8.44 -4.69 -23.56
CA LEU A 159 8.64 -5.90 -22.83
C LEU A 159 9.12 -6.96 -23.84
N GLU A 160 10.36 -6.83 -24.27
CA GLU A 160 11.13 -7.92 -24.87
C GLU A 160 11.46 -8.99 -23.81
N GLU A 161 10.52 -9.36 -23.00
CA GLU A 161 10.68 -10.57 -22.19
C GLU A 161 10.05 -11.72 -22.97
N GLN A 162 10.92 -12.63 -23.46
CA GLN A 162 10.45 -13.88 -24.05
C GLN A 162 9.43 -14.53 -23.11
N PRO A 163 8.31 -15.03 -23.64
CA PRO A 163 7.24 -15.59 -22.82
C PRO A 163 7.73 -16.84 -22.07
N LYS A 164 8.11 -16.66 -20.81
CA LYS A 164 8.42 -17.76 -19.89
C LYS A 164 7.13 -18.55 -19.62
N HIS A 165 7.26 -19.78 -19.15
CA HIS A 165 6.09 -20.59 -18.80
C HIS A 165 5.28 -19.92 -17.66
N TRP A 166 3.93 -20.02 -17.67
CA TRP A 166 3.07 -19.47 -16.63
C TRP A 166 3.52 -19.81 -15.20
N ALA A 167 4.02 -21.04 -15.00
CA ALA A 167 4.53 -21.48 -13.71
C ALA A 167 5.74 -20.64 -13.23
N VAL A 168 6.60 -20.19 -14.12
CA VAL A 168 7.77 -19.36 -13.77
C VAL A 168 7.33 -17.99 -13.29
N ASP A 169 6.35 -17.38 -13.96
CA ASP A 169 5.83 -16.07 -13.56
C ASP A 169 5.07 -16.15 -12.24
N THR A 170 4.26 -17.21 -12.07
CA THR A 170 3.56 -17.47 -10.80
C THR A 170 4.55 -17.71 -9.66
N LEU A 171 5.62 -18.49 -9.89
CA LEU A 171 6.67 -18.70 -8.90
C LEU A 171 7.41 -17.40 -8.57
N ALA A 172 7.65 -16.54 -9.57
CA ALA A 172 8.27 -15.24 -9.32
C ALA A 172 7.36 -14.33 -8.48
N ILE A 173 6.04 -14.33 -8.71
CA ILE A 173 5.07 -13.58 -7.90
C ILE A 173 5.05 -14.13 -6.47
N VAL A 174 4.77 -15.42 -6.30
CA VAL A 174 4.63 -16.05 -4.98
C VAL A 174 5.96 -16.00 -4.21
N GLY A 175 7.07 -16.35 -4.85
CA GLY A 175 8.40 -16.29 -4.26
C GLY A 175 8.79 -14.86 -3.87
N GLY A 176 8.49 -13.89 -4.74
CA GLY A 176 8.68 -12.47 -4.46
C GLY A 176 7.90 -12.01 -3.23
N LEU A 177 6.61 -12.36 -3.13
CA LEU A 177 5.77 -12.05 -1.97
C LEU A 177 6.29 -12.69 -0.69
N VAL A 178 6.65 -13.98 -0.73
CA VAL A 178 7.22 -14.67 0.44
C VAL A 178 8.49 -13.98 0.91
N VAL A 179 9.42 -13.68 0.00
CA VAL A 179 10.66 -12.98 0.33
C VAL A 179 10.37 -11.59 0.90
N LEU A 180 9.46 -10.82 0.33
CA LEU A 180 9.07 -9.50 0.81
C LEU A 180 8.54 -9.54 2.25
N VAL A 181 7.63 -10.48 2.55
CA VAL A 181 7.05 -10.61 3.90
C VAL A 181 8.11 -10.99 4.94
N PHE A 182 8.96 -11.98 4.65
CA PHE A 182 10.02 -12.38 5.58
C PHE A 182 11.09 -11.31 5.75
N ALA A 183 11.52 -10.68 4.65
CA ALA A 183 12.52 -9.62 4.69
C ALA A 183 12.01 -8.37 5.41
N SER A 184 10.73 -8.01 5.24
CA SER A 184 10.09 -6.92 5.98
C SER A 184 10.10 -7.18 7.48
N ARG A 185 9.68 -8.37 7.93
CA ARG A 185 9.74 -8.74 9.36
C ARG A 185 11.15 -8.65 9.91
N LEU A 186 12.12 -9.26 9.20
CA LEU A 186 13.52 -9.22 9.61
C LEU A 186 14.05 -7.78 9.70
N LEU A 187 13.68 -6.91 8.77
CA LEU A 187 14.05 -5.50 8.79
C LEU A 187 13.50 -4.80 10.03
N VAL A 188 12.20 -4.97 10.30
CA VAL A 188 11.52 -4.34 11.43
C VAL A 188 12.12 -4.81 12.75
N ASP A 189 12.27 -6.12 12.94
CA ASP A 189 12.79 -6.70 14.19
C ASP A 189 14.19 -6.17 14.52
N ASN A 190 15.06 -6.07 13.50
CA ASN A 190 16.41 -5.55 13.68
C ASN A 190 16.45 -4.03 13.84
N ALA A 191 15.58 -3.29 13.14
CA ALA A 191 15.45 -1.85 13.31
C ALA A 191 14.96 -1.49 14.73
N VAL A 192 13.97 -2.22 15.25
CA VAL A 192 13.50 -2.11 16.64
C VAL A 192 14.60 -2.43 17.63
N SER A 193 15.37 -3.50 17.42
CA SER A 193 16.50 -3.86 18.29
C SER A 193 17.55 -2.74 18.35
N ILE A 194 17.92 -2.18 17.21
CA ILE A 194 18.89 -1.07 17.14
C ILE A 194 18.33 0.17 17.83
N ALA A 195 17.06 0.53 17.57
CA ALA A 195 16.42 1.69 18.17
C ALA A 195 16.37 1.58 19.72
N LYS A 196 16.06 0.38 20.26
CA LYS A 196 16.10 0.11 21.70
C LYS A 196 17.51 0.24 22.26
N GLU A 197 18.54 -0.27 21.59
CA GLU A 197 19.94 -0.13 22.01
C GLU A 197 20.39 1.35 22.02
N LEU A 198 19.80 2.20 21.14
CA LEU A 198 20.03 3.64 21.11
C LEU A 198 19.19 4.44 22.09
N GLY A 199 18.35 3.79 22.91
CA GLY A 199 17.54 4.43 23.94
C GLY A 199 16.26 5.12 23.42
N VAL A 200 15.81 4.77 22.21
CA VAL A 200 14.53 5.29 21.65
C VAL A 200 13.38 4.67 22.44
N SER A 201 12.39 5.48 22.83
CA SER A 201 11.23 5.00 23.60
C SER A 201 10.39 4.01 22.81
N GLU A 202 9.76 3.05 23.50
CA GLU A 202 8.89 2.04 22.86
C GLU A 202 7.70 2.67 22.15
N ALA A 203 7.18 3.80 22.64
CA ALA A 203 6.11 4.54 21.99
C ALA A 203 6.54 5.08 20.62
N VAL A 204 7.72 5.72 20.55
CA VAL A 204 8.25 6.22 19.27
C VAL A 204 8.55 5.07 18.31
N ILE A 205 9.12 3.96 18.78
CA ILE A 205 9.38 2.77 17.97
C ILE A 205 8.06 2.22 17.39
N GLY A 206 7.03 2.11 18.21
CA GLY A 206 5.72 1.61 17.79
C GLY A 206 5.06 2.50 16.74
N LEU A 207 5.05 3.82 16.99
CA LEU A 207 4.42 4.81 16.10
C LEU A 207 5.18 5.03 14.79
N THR A 208 6.45 4.66 14.70
CA THR A 208 7.28 4.89 13.51
C THR A 208 7.70 3.59 12.83
N ILE A 209 8.64 2.86 13.44
CA ILE A 209 9.29 1.69 12.82
C ILE A 209 8.29 0.55 12.60
N VAL A 210 7.48 0.25 13.62
CA VAL A 210 6.52 -0.85 13.54
C VAL A 210 5.36 -0.46 12.61
N ALA A 211 4.85 0.76 12.72
CA ALA A 211 3.75 1.24 11.88
C ALA A 211 4.12 1.29 10.39
N ALA A 212 5.36 1.72 10.07
CA ALA A 212 5.84 1.70 8.69
C ALA A 212 6.23 0.30 8.20
N GLY A 213 6.51 -0.60 9.14
CA GLY A 213 7.12 -1.91 8.86
C GLY A 213 6.23 -2.86 8.08
N THR A 214 4.93 -2.86 8.32
CA THR A 214 3.97 -3.67 7.56
C THR A 214 3.92 -3.24 6.10
N SER A 215 4.07 -1.95 5.81
CA SER A 215 4.04 -1.38 4.46
C SER A 215 5.41 -1.39 3.74
N MET A 216 6.42 -2.08 4.29
CA MET A 216 7.73 -2.23 3.62
C MET A 216 7.65 -3.04 2.31
N PRO A 217 6.84 -4.10 2.17
CA PRO A 217 6.63 -4.77 0.90
C PRO A 217 6.10 -3.84 -0.19
N GLU A 218 5.11 -3.00 0.13
CA GLU A 218 4.57 -1.99 -0.78
C GLU A 218 5.63 -0.98 -1.20
N LEU A 219 6.39 -0.45 -0.23
CA LEU A 219 7.45 0.52 -0.47
C LEU A 219 8.51 -0.06 -1.39
N ALA A 220 9.04 -1.24 -1.07
CA ALA A 220 10.05 -1.90 -1.87
C ALA A 220 9.57 -2.19 -3.30
N THR A 221 8.34 -2.72 -3.42
CA THR A 221 7.74 -3.06 -4.72
C THR A 221 7.53 -1.82 -5.58
N SER A 222 6.97 -0.75 -5.02
CA SER A 222 6.69 0.49 -5.75
C SER A 222 7.98 1.22 -6.14
N ILE A 223 9.00 1.25 -5.27
CA ILE A 223 10.33 1.80 -5.58
C ILE A 223 10.98 1.03 -6.73
N VAL A 224 11.00 -0.31 -6.66
CA VAL A 224 11.61 -1.15 -7.71
C VAL A 224 10.84 -1.02 -9.02
N ALA A 225 9.49 -0.96 -8.98
CA ALA A 225 8.67 -0.73 -10.17
C ALA A 225 8.95 0.65 -10.79
N ALA A 226 9.03 1.72 -9.98
CA ALA A 226 9.39 3.06 -10.44
C ALA A 226 10.81 3.10 -11.03
N TYR A 227 11.79 2.49 -10.36
CA TYR A 227 13.16 2.39 -10.86
C TYR A 227 13.25 1.67 -12.20
N LYS A 228 12.49 0.57 -12.37
CA LYS A 228 12.37 -0.18 -13.64
C LYS A 228 11.45 0.51 -14.66
N ARG A 229 10.99 1.73 -14.40
CA ARG A 229 10.03 2.49 -15.25
C ARG A 229 8.69 1.79 -15.50
N LYS A 230 8.33 0.82 -14.66
CA LYS A 230 7.01 0.15 -14.69
C LYS A 230 6.01 0.95 -13.84
N THR A 231 5.79 2.20 -14.23
CA THR A 231 5.04 3.20 -13.47
C THR A 231 3.59 2.78 -13.20
N ASP A 232 2.98 2.04 -14.12
CA ASP A 232 1.62 1.51 -13.97
C ASP A 232 1.51 0.53 -12.79
N ILE A 233 2.53 -0.34 -12.60
CA ILE A 233 2.56 -1.27 -11.47
C ILE A 233 2.80 -0.51 -10.17
N ALA A 234 3.72 0.48 -10.18
CA ALA A 234 4.01 1.28 -9.01
C ALA A 234 2.77 2.00 -8.48
N ILE A 235 2.10 2.79 -9.35
CA ILE A 235 0.92 3.55 -8.94
C ILE A 235 -0.30 2.67 -8.69
N GLY A 236 -0.42 1.57 -9.46
CA GLY A 236 -1.45 0.56 -9.24
C GLY A 236 -1.32 -0.12 -7.88
N ASN A 237 -0.11 -0.49 -7.48
CA ASN A 237 0.15 -1.05 -6.15
C ASN A 237 -0.29 -0.09 -5.04
N ILE A 238 0.09 1.19 -5.12
CA ILE A 238 -0.21 2.19 -4.08
C ILE A 238 -1.72 2.43 -3.96
N VAL A 239 -2.41 2.70 -5.08
CA VAL A 239 -3.86 2.95 -5.08
C VAL A 239 -4.63 1.67 -4.73
N GLY A 240 -4.17 0.51 -5.21
CA GLY A 240 -4.73 -0.79 -4.90
C GLY A 240 -4.59 -1.15 -3.43
N SER A 241 -3.43 -0.90 -2.80
CA SER A 241 -3.22 -1.15 -1.37
C SER A 241 -4.12 -0.26 -0.50
N ASN A 242 -4.35 1.01 -0.90
CA ASN A 242 -5.30 1.86 -0.18
C ASN A 242 -6.74 1.32 -0.27
N LEU A 243 -7.17 0.90 -1.46
CA LEU A 243 -8.46 0.24 -1.64
C LEU A 243 -8.55 -1.06 -0.83
N PHE A 244 -7.49 -1.86 -0.84
CA PHE A 244 -7.43 -3.12 -0.12
C PHE A 244 -7.50 -2.92 1.39
N ASN A 245 -6.77 -1.95 1.94
CA ASN A 245 -6.80 -1.63 3.36
C ASN A 245 -8.20 -1.23 3.83
N ILE A 246 -8.89 -0.38 3.07
CA ILE A 246 -10.24 0.07 3.42
C ILE A 246 -11.28 -1.02 3.16
N LEU A 247 -11.32 -1.56 1.95
CA LEU A 247 -12.42 -2.44 1.55
C LEU A 247 -12.22 -3.88 2.01
N THR A 248 -10.99 -4.38 1.99
CA THR A 248 -10.71 -5.78 2.36
C THR A 248 -10.32 -5.90 3.82
N ILE A 249 -9.36 -5.11 4.32
CA ILE A 249 -8.88 -5.29 5.70
C ILE A 249 -9.95 -4.82 6.68
N ALA A 250 -10.44 -3.56 6.57
CA ALA A 250 -11.52 -3.11 7.45
C ALA A 250 -12.77 -3.96 7.28
N GLY A 251 -13.09 -4.35 6.03
CA GLY A 251 -14.22 -5.23 5.72
C GLY A 251 -14.13 -6.59 6.40
N SER A 252 -13.00 -7.29 6.25
CA SER A 252 -12.80 -8.61 6.84
C SER A 252 -12.76 -8.57 8.36
N CYS A 253 -12.01 -7.63 8.92
CA CYS A 253 -11.90 -7.47 10.37
C CYS A 253 -13.26 -7.21 11.01
N SER A 254 -14.02 -6.23 10.52
CA SER A 254 -15.32 -5.87 11.09
C SER A 254 -16.41 -6.94 10.86
N LEU A 255 -16.34 -7.72 9.77
CA LEU A 255 -17.24 -8.83 9.53
C LEU A 255 -17.01 -9.98 10.52
N ILE A 256 -15.74 -10.33 10.80
CA ILE A 256 -15.37 -11.38 11.74
C ILE A 256 -15.71 -10.95 13.17
N HIS A 257 -15.25 -9.78 13.58
CA HIS A 257 -15.52 -9.20 14.89
C HIS A 257 -15.72 -7.69 14.77
N PRO A 258 -16.86 -7.12 15.26
CA PRO A 258 -17.04 -5.67 15.25
C PRO A 258 -15.86 -4.96 15.88
N ILE A 259 -15.35 -3.93 15.21
CA ILE A 259 -14.20 -3.16 15.68
C ILE A 259 -14.73 -1.98 16.50
N GLU A 260 -14.27 -1.87 17.74
CA GLU A 260 -14.42 -0.67 18.57
C GLU A 260 -13.05 -0.03 18.77
N ALA A 261 -12.90 1.21 18.31
CA ALA A 261 -11.66 1.97 18.42
C ALA A 261 -11.98 3.39 18.87
N LYS A 262 -11.99 3.59 20.19
CA LYS A 262 -12.44 4.84 20.83
C LYS A 262 -11.33 5.87 21.00
N ASN A 263 -10.06 5.44 20.90
CA ASN A 263 -8.90 6.31 21.09
C ASN A 263 -8.26 6.75 19.75
N VAL A 264 -8.83 6.34 18.61
CA VAL A 264 -8.35 6.83 17.30
C VAL A 264 -8.68 8.30 17.15
N ASN A 265 -7.66 9.09 16.83
CA ASN A 265 -7.82 10.53 16.68
C ASN A 265 -8.56 10.84 15.36
N TYR A 266 -9.63 11.65 15.43
CA TYR A 266 -10.33 12.13 14.23
C TYR A 266 -9.41 12.88 13.26
N ILE A 267 -8.33 13.47 13.77
CA ILE A 267 -7.34 14.15 12.92
C ILE A 267 -6.68 13.17 11.97
N ASP A 268 -6.39 11.92 12.39
CA ASP A 268 -5.79 10.91 11.51
C ASP A 268 -6.73 10.52 10.36
N LEU A 269 -8.03 10.43 10.64
CA LEU A 269 -9.06 10.20 9.62
C LEU A 269 -9.12 11.37 8.63
N LEU A 270 -9.08 12.61 9.14
CA LEU A 270 -9.09 13.80 8.30
C LEU A 270 -7.80 13.97 7.49
N VAL A 271 -6.65 13.58 8.04
CA VAL A 271 -5.37 13.55 7.31
C VAL A 271 -5.42 12.52 6.19
N MET A 272 -5.89 11.29 6.46
CA MET A 272 -6.08 10.25 5.45
C MET A 272 -7.00 10.73 4.32
N LEU A 273 -8.13 11.35 4.68
CA LEU A 273 -9.07 11.91 3.70
C LEU A 273 -8.43 13.06 2.92
N GLY A 274 -7.78 14.00 3.61
CA GLY A 274 -7.14 15.17 3.02
C GLY A 274 -6.06 14.82 2.00
N ILE A 275 -5.16 13.88 2.35
CA ILE A 275 -4.09 13.44 1.44
C ILE A 275 -4.67 12.67 0.25
N SER A 276 -5.77 11.91 0.45
CA SER A 276 -6.47 11.21 -0.64
C SER A 276 -7.15 12.20 -1.60
N VAL A 277 -7.76 13.26 -1.08
CA VAL A 277 -8.35 14.34 -1.89
C VAL A 277 -7.27 15.12 -2.65
N LEU A 278 -6.14 15.40 -2.00
CA LEU A 278 -5.01 16.10 -2.61
C LEU A 278 -4.46 15.37 -3.85
N LEU A 279 -4.58 14.05 -3.90
CA LEU A 279 -4.16 13.26 -5.05
C LEU A 279 -4.89 13.65 -6.35
N LEU A 280 -6.16 14.04 -6.29
CA LEU A 280 -6.94 14.41 -7.47
C LEU A 280 -6.36 15.60 -8.28
N PRO A 281 -6.09 16.77 -7.66
CA PRO A 281 -5.49 17.89 -8.39
C PRO A 281 -4.07 17.57 -8.86
N LEU A 282 -3.26 16.85 -8.07
CA LEU A 282 -1.90 16.46 -8.45
C LEU A 282 -1.90 15.61 -9.73
N VAL A 283 -2.79 14.62 -9.80
CA VAL A 283 -2.89 13.75 -10.98
C VAL A 283 -3.47 14.46 -12.20
N LYS A 284 -4.37 15.45 -12.00
CA LYS A 284 -4.95 16.23 -13.09
C LYS A 284 -3.97 17.18 -13.74
N SER A 285 -2.98 17.69 -13.03
CA SER A 285 -2.07 18.77 -13.44
C SER A 285 -1.17 18.43 -14.64
N GLY A 286 -1.17 17.20 -15.16
CA GLY A 286 -0.34 16.82 -16.30
C GLY A 286 -0.41 15.33 -16.64
N GLN A 287 -1.40 14.62 -16.13
CA GLN A 287 -1.53 13.16 -16.24
C GLN A 287 -0.25 12.41 -15.80
N LYS A 288 0.47 12.99 -14.87
CA LYS A 288 1.65 12.41 -14.23
C LYS A 288 1.80 12.98 -12.84
N ILE A 289 2.40 12.21 -11.95
CA ILE A 289 2.89 12.74 -10.67
C ILE A 289 4.37 13.04 -10.86
N SER A 290 4.71 14.31 -10.80
CA SER A 290 6.07 14.82 -11.00
C SER A 290 6.94 14.60 -9.74
N ARG A 291 8.26 14.78 -9.88
CA ARG A 291 9.19 14.70 -8.75
C ARG A 291 8.89 15.75 -7.67
N THR A 292 8.50 16.95 -8.09
CA THR A 292 8.16 18.04 -7.14
C THR A 292 6.90 17.69 -6.34
N GLU A 293 5.88 17.15 -7.00
CA GLU A 293 4.66 16.69 -6.32
C GLU A 293 4.94 15.51 -5.38
N GLY A 294 5.84 14.59 -5.80
CA GLY A 294 6.34 13.53 -4.92
C GLY A 294 7.01 14.08 -3.66
N PHE A 295 7.87 15.09 -3.81
CA PHE A 295 8.52 15.75 -2.67
C PHE A 295 7.50 16.44 -1.75
N VAL A 296 6.48 17.09 -2.30
CA VAL A 296 5.40 17.72 -1.52
C VAL A 296 4.64 16.68 -0.68
N LEU A 297 4.36 15.50 -1.24
CA LEU A 297 3.71 14.41 -0.50
C LEU A 297 4.58 13.93 0.67
N ILE A 298 5.89 13.74 0.45
CA ILE A 298 6.82 13.36 1.52
C ILE A 298 6.85 14.44 2.60
N LEU A 299 6.95 15.70 2.22
CA LEU A 299 6.98 16.82 3.17
C LEU A 299 5.69 16.88 4.00
N PHE A 300 4.53 16.67 3.38
CA PHE A 300 3.26 16.57 4.08
C PHE A 300 3.27 15.45 5.13
N TYR A 301 3.77 14.26 4.76
CA TYR A 301 3.88 13.15 5.69
C TYR A 301 4.84 13.45 6.85
N VAL A 302 6.00 14.06 6.58
CA VAL A 302 6.96 14.43 7.62
C VAL A 302 6.34 15.43 8.61
N ILE A 303 5.61 16.44 8.12
CA ILE A 303 4.90 17.41 8.96
C ILE A 303 3.85 16.69 9.82
N TYR A 304 3.08 15.79 9.25
CA TYR A 304 2.09 14.98 9.98
C TYR A 304 2.76 14.13 11.06
N MET A 305 3.87 13.44 10.76
CA MET A 305 4.62 12.65 11.74
C MET A 305 5.19 13.50 12.86
N PHE A 306 5.74 14.68 12.55
CA PHE A 306 6.22 15.61 13.56
C PHE A 306 5.08 16.07 14.49
N TRP A 307 3.91 16.35 13.92
CA TRP A 307 2.73 16.68 14.71
C TRP A 307 2.26 15.52 15.60
N LEU A 308 2.23 14.29 15.04
CA LEU A 308 1.81 13.08 15.77
C LEU A 308 2.74 12.77 16.95
N LEU A 309 4.05 12.95 16.77
CA LEU A 309 5.08 12.61 17.78
C LEU A 309 5.32 13.73 18.81
N ARG A 310 4.79 14.95 18.61
CA ARG A 310 5.06 16.10 19.47
C ARG A 310 4.77 15.87 20.97
N ASP A 311 3.73 15.06 21.26
CA ASP A 311 3.30 14.77 22.63
C ASP A 311 4.04 13.54 23.23
N THR A 312 4.90 12.88 22.44
CA THR A 312 5.72 11.73 22.84
C THR A 312 7.21 12.03 22.90
N LEU A 313 7.64 13.14 22.32
CA LEU A 313 9.00 13.72 22.39
C LEU A 313 9.07 14.76 23.52
#